data_493aa006a8ec92e36ebae0b5ab5bf614
#
_entry.id   493aa006a8ec92e36ebae0b5ab5bf614
#
_cell.length_a   1.000
_cell.length_b   1.000
_cell.length_c   1.000
_cell.angle_alpha   90.00
_cell.angle_beta   90.00
_cell.angle_gamma   90.00
#
_symmetry.space_group_name_H-M   'P 1'
#
loop_
_entity.id
_entity.type
_entity.pdbx_description
1 polymer ?
#
loop_
_entity_poly.entity_id
_entity_poly.type
_entity_poly.pdbx_seq_one_letter_code
_entity_poly.pdbx_strand_id
1 'polypeptide(L)'
;MPENTVIRVEDLSFAYGNIPVLEDVSFSIKREDFVCIVGPNGGGKTTLLRLILGLLQPDRGSIRVLSQPPEAARRRVGYMPQRAELDSQFPMRACDVVLMGRLRNTKLGPFRRADRNTVAAALDEVGMADLAKRSFSALSGGQRQRVLIARALACEPEILLLDEPTANLDPLVQDEMNDLLNRLNERLTVILVSHDVGFVAQYVKTVVCVNRTVAVHTAESVTGDSIRELYGHDVRLVQHRHSH
;
A
#
# COMPACT_ATOMS: atom_id res chain seq x y z
N MET A 1 -20.31 -5.60 10.80
CA MET A 1 -19.17 -6.33 10.25
C MET A 1 -18.77 -7.43 11.22
N PRO A 2 -18.30 -8.61 10.79
CA PRO A 2 -17.65 -9.55 11.69
C PRO A 2 -16.53 -8.81 12.43
N GLU A 3 -16.32 -9.14 13.69
CA GLU A 3 -15.44 -8.40 14.64
C GLU A 3 -13.99 -8.16 14.13
N ASN A 4 -13.54 -8.92 13.14
CA ASN A 4 -12.17 -8.86 12.62
C ASN A 4 -12.03 -8.30 11.18
N THR A 5 -13.09 -7.75 10.56
CA THR A 5 -13.01 -7.23 9.18
C THR A 5 -12.69 -5.72 9.19
N VAL A 6 -11.62 -5.33 8.49
CA VAL A 6 -11.20 -3.92 8.38
C VAL A 6 -11.59 -3.29 7.04
N ILE A 7 -11.69 -4.07 5.97
CA ILE A 7 -12.22 -3.61 4.67
C ILE A 7 -13.29 -4.60 4.21
N ARG A 8 -14.41 -4.08 3.73
CA ARG A 8 -15.49 -4.83 3.11
C ARG A 8 -15.94 -4.14 1.85
N VAL A 9 -15.95 -4.88 0.76
CA VAL A 9 -16.43 -4.46 -0.56
C VAL A 9 -17.57 -5.38 -0.94
N GLU A 10 -18.71 -4.82 -1.38
CA GLU A 10 -19.94 -5.57 -1.72
C GLU A 10 -20.49 -5.07 -3.04
N ASP A 11 -20.59 -5.97 -4.03
CA ASP A 11 -21.20 -5.79 -5.35
C ASP A 11 -20.74 -4.52 -6.08
N LEU A 12 -19.46 -4.17 -5.89
CA LEU A 12 -18.88 -2.94 -6.34
C LEU A 12 -18.64 -2.95 -7.85
N SER A 13 -19.16 -1.92 -8.53
CA SER A 13 -18.83 -1.64 -9.93
C SER A 13 -18.41 -0.18 -10.09
N PHE A 14 -17.43 0.06 -10.97
CA PHE A 14 -16.91 1.39 -11.26
C PHE A 14 -16.42 1.51 -12.71
N ALA A 15 -16.76 2.64 -13.35
CA ALA A 15 -16.29 2.99 -14.69
C ALA A 15 -15.73 4.42 -14.75
N TYR A 16 -14.80 4.68 -15.65
CA TYR A 16 -14.42 6.02 -16.06
C TYR A 16 -15.23 6.41 -17.29
N GLY A 17 -16.29 7.22 -17.09
CA GLY A 17 -17.27 7.49 -18.15
C GLY A 17 -17.95 6.18 -18.58
N ASN A 18 -17.76 5.77 -19.83
CA ASN A 18 -18.32 4.53 -20.37
C ASN A 18 -17.36 3.33 -20.36
N ILE A 19 -16.18 3.48 -19.78
CA ILE A 19 -15.15 2.42 -19.76
C ILE A 19 -15.21 1.71 -18.40
N PRO A 20 -15.76 0.46 -18.33
CA PRO A 20 -15.82 -0.29 -17.11
C PRO A 20 -14.40 -0.71 -16.68
N VAL A 21 -14.12 -0.56 -15.36
CA VAL A 21 -12.83 -0.87 -14.74
C VAL A 21 -12.95 -1.93 -13.68
N LEU A 22 -14.04 -1.92 -12.91
CA LEU A 22 -14.37 -2.95 -11.91
C LEU A 22 -15.85 -3.32 -12.07
N GLU A 23 -16.14 -4.62 -12.05
CA GLU A 23 -17.47 -5.19 -12.28
C GLU A 23 -17.79 -6.24 -11.22
N ASP A 24 -18.88 -6.04 -10.46
CA ASP A 24 -19.43 -6.94 -9.45
C ASP A 24 -18.39 -7.50 -8.45
N VAL A 25 -17.56 -6.61 -7.91
CA VAL A 25 -16.46 -6.95 -7.01
C VAL A 25 -16.95 -7.06 -5.58
N SER A 26 -16.74 -8.23 -4.96
CA SER A 26 -17.06 -8.47 -3.55
C SER A 26 -15.93 -9.22 -2.85
N PHE A 27 -15.38 -8.63 -1.77
CA PHE A 27 -14.38 -9.28 -0.92
C PHE A 27 -14.27 -8.59 0.45
N SER A 28 -13.51 -9.22 1.35
CA SER A 28 -13.21 -8.64 2.66
C SER A 28 -11.76 -8.89 3.06
N ILE A 29 -11.18 -7.94 3.82
CA ILE A 29 -9.84 -8.02 4.39
C ILE A 29 -9.98 -7.98 5.91
N LYS A 30 -9.23 -8.86 6.60
CA LYS A 30 -9.21 -8.96 8.04
C LYS A 30 -8.15 -8.04 8.64
N ARG A 31 -8.29 -7.76 9.95
CA ARG A 31 -7.29 -7.03 10.73
C ARG A 31 -5.97 -7.81 10.76
N GLU A 32 -4.84 -7.08 10.68
CA GLU A 32 -3.50 -7.65 10.72
C GLU A 32 -3.23 -8.68 9.60
N ASP A 33 -4.02 -8.60 8.52
CA ASP A 33 -3.76 -9.38 7.32
C ASP A 33 -2.65 -8.71 6.49
N PHE A 34 -1.81 -9.53 5.86
CA PHE A 34 -0.85 -9.08 4.87
C PHE A 34 -1.39 -9.43 3.49
N VAL A 35 -1.87 -8.43 2.78
CA VAL A 35 -2.59 -8.61 1.51
C VAL A 35 -1.73 -8.09 0.36
N CYS A 36 -1.61 -8.88 -0.70
CA CYS A 36 -1.05 -8.43 -1.96
C CYS A 36 -2.15 -8.33 -3.03
N ILE A 37 -2.26 -7.17 -3.65
CA ILE A 37 -3.11 -6.94 -4.82
C ILE A 37 -2.26 -7.14 -6.06
N VAL A 38 -2.62 -8.12 -6.88
CA VAL A 38 -1.95 -8.46 -8.13
C VAL A 38 -2.89 -8.32 -9.32
N GLY A 39 -2.37 -8.22 -10.53
CA GLY A 39 -3.17 -8.15 -11.76
C GLY A 39 -2.46 -7.37 -12.88
N PRO A 40 -2.97 -7.43 -14.11
CA PRO A 40 -2.36 -6.77 -15.26
C PRO A 40 -2.38 -5.25 -15.15
N ASN A 41 -1.54 -4.58 -15.94
CA ASN A 41 -1.60 -3.13 -16.08
C ASN A 41 -2.96 -2.74 -16.68
N GLY A 42 -3.61 -1.72 -16.08
CA GLY A 42 -4.98 -1.34 -16.47
C GLY A 42 -6.08 -2.23 -15.88
N GLY A 43 -5.76 -3.30 -15.14
CA GLY A 43 -6.75 -4.23 -14.54
C GLY A 43 -7.58 -3.66 -13.39
N GLY A 44 -7.34 -2.40 -12.96
CA GLY A 44 -8.16 -1.74 -11.94
C GLY A 44 -7.52 -1.63 -10.55
N LYS A 45 -6.29 -2.11 -10.33
CA LYS A 45 -5.61 -2.11 -9.01
C LYS A 45 -5.57 -0.72 -8.34
N THR A 46 -5.01 0.27 -9.01
CA THR A 46 -4.93 1.65 -8.47
C THR A 46 -6.33 2.27 -8.31
N THR A 47 -7.28 1.92 -9.20
CA THR A 47 -8.68 2.35 -9.07
C THR A 47 -9.31 1.76 -7.81
N LEU A 48 -9.10 0.47 -7.53
CA LEU A 48 -9.56 -0.17 -6.31
C LEU A 48 -8.97 0.51 -5.05
N LEU A 49 -7.66 0.81 -5.04
CA LEU A 49 -7.05 1.56 -3.94
C LEU A 49 -7.69 2.96 -3.75
N ARG A 50 -7.95 3.67 -4.85
CA ARG A 50 -8.60 5.00 -4.79
C ARG A 50 -10.02 4.93 -4.25
N LEU A 51 -10.77 3.89 -4.58
CA LEU A 51 -12.11 3.62 -4.04
C LEU A 51 -12.05 3.29 -2.53
N ILE A 52 -11.11 2.43 -2.10
CA ILE A 52 -10.88 2.12 -0.68
C ILE A 52 -10.47 3.38 0.10
N LEU A 53 -9.73 4.29 -0.51
CA LEU A 53 -9.37 5.59 0.09
C LEU A 53 -10.51 6.62 0.05
N GLY A 54 -11.64 6.32 -0.62
CA GLY A 54 -12.73 7.29 -0.83
C GLY A 54 -12.28 8.50 -1.68
N LEU A 55 -11.31 8.33 -2.56
CA LEU A 55 -10.92 9.32 -3.57
C LEU A 55 -11.80 9.22 -4.82
N LEU A 56 -12.45 8.08 -5.01
CA LEU A 56 -13.48 7.82 -6.00
C LEU A 56 -14.71 7.25 -5.30
N GLN A 57 -15.87 7.41 -5.89
CA GLN A 57 -17.11 6.79 -5.42
C GLN A 57 -17.51 5.69 -6.42
N PRO A 58 -17.98 4.53 -5.94
CA PRO A 58 -18.44 3.46 -6.83
C PRO A 58 -19.75 3.88 -7.52
N ASP A 59 -19.97 3.39 -8.75
CA ASP A 59 -21.23 3.55 -9.47
C ASP A 59 -22.34 2.65 -8.88
N ARG A 60 -21.92 1.46 -8.38
CA ARG A 60 -22.79 0.48 -7.70
C ARG A 60 -22.06 -0.17 -6.55
N GLY A 61 -22.82 -0.77 -5.63
CA GLY A 61 -22.29 -1.49 -4.47
C GLY A 61 -21.84 -0.57 -3.34
N SER A 62 -21.06 -1.11 -2.44
CA SER A 62 -20.59 -0.38 -1.26
C SER A 62 -19.18 -0.77 -0.82
N ILE A 63 -18.49 0.19 -0.18
CA ILE A 63 -17.23 -0.04 0.51
C ILE A 63 -17.35 0.44 1.94
N ARG A 64 -16.85 -0.37 2.86
CA ARG A 64 -16.65 0.02 4.26
C ARG A 64 -15.20 -0.24 4.67
N VAL A 65 -14.61 0.76 5.31
CA VAL A 65 -13.26 0.71 5.86
C VAL A 65 -13.35 1.01 7.35
N LEU A 66 -12.84 0.10 8.19
CA LEU A 66 -12.94 0.20 9.66
C LEU A 66 -14.38 0.48 10.12
N SER A 67 -15.35 -0.21 9.51
CA SER A 67 -16.80 -0.10 9.73
C SER A 67 -17.42 1.27 9.37
N GLN A 68 -16.70 2.14 8.68
CA GLN A 68 -17.11 3.48 8.27
C GLN A 68 -17.07 3.64 6.73
N PRO A 69 -17.73 4.65 6.17
CA PRO A 69 -17.46 5.06 4.78
C PRO A 69 -15.98 5.41 4.57
N PRO A 70 -15.40 5.13 3.40
CA PRO A 70 -13.97 5.35 3.14
C PRO A 70 -13.48 6.76 3.49
N GLU A 71 -14.27 7.79 3.19
CA GLU A 71 -13.92 9.19 3.45
C GLU A 71 -13.76 9.47 4.94
N ALA A 72 -14.58 8.86 5.79
CA ALA A 72 -14.50 9.00 7.24
C ALA A 72 -13.33 8.22 7.84
N ALA A 73 -13.03 7.04 7.27
CA ALA A 73 -11.93 6.18 7.72
C ALA A 73 -10.54 6.66 7.28
N ARG A 74 -10.44 7.54 6.28
CA ARG A 74 -9.19 7.97 5.61
C ARG A 74 -8.09 8.43 6.57
N ARG A 75 -8.45 8.97 7.75
CA ARG A 75 -7.48 9.42 8.76
C ARG A 75 -6.73 8.26 9.43
N ARG A 76 -7.29 7.05 9.37
CA ARG A 76 -6.75 5.82 9.96
C ARG A 76 -6.10 4.93 8.89
N VAL A 77 -5.92 5.45 7.67
CA VAL A 77 -5.30 4.76 6.54
C VAL A 77 -4.07 5.54 6.10
N GLY A 78 -2.91 4.93 6.22
CA GLY A 78 -1.66 5.42 5.65
C GLY A 78 -1.59 5.04 4.18
N TYR A 79 -1.24 5.98 3.30
CA TYR A 79 -1.15 5.71 1.87
C TYR A 79 0.18 6.17 1.28
N MET A 80 0.82 5.28 0.57
CA MET A 80 1.98 5.55 -0.26
C MET A 80 1.61 5.29 -1.73
N PRO A 81 1.50 6.32 -2.58
CA PRO A 81 1.24 6.16 -4.01
C PRO A 81 2.49 5.69 -4.76
N GLN A 82 2.30 5.01 -5.88
CA GLN A 82 3.37 4.54 -6.78
C GLN A 82 4.33 5.67 -7.20
N ARG A 83 3.80 6.86 -7.48
CA ARG A 83 4.59 8.06 -7.75
C ARG A 83 4.22 9.13 -6.73
N ALA A 84 5.15 9.47 -5.87
CA ALA A 84 5.04 10.70 -5.10
C ALA A 84 5.58 11.81 -6.01
N GLU A 85 4.68 12.60 -6.60
CA GLU A 85 5.04 13.81 -7.35
C GLU A 85 5.54 14.88 -6.36
N LEU A 86 6.71 14.62 -5.79
CA LEU A 86 7.43 15.63 -5.03
C LEU A 86 8.40 16.30 -6.01
N ASP A 87 8.22 17.60 -6.22
CA ASP A 87 9.12 18.39 -7.05
C ASP A 87 10.54 18.22 -6.53
N SER A 88 11.39 17.56 -7.32
CA SER A 88 12.79 17.33 -6.97
C SER A 88 13.62 18.60 -6.84
N GLN A 89 13.13 19.73 -7.39
CA GLN A 89 13.75 21.06 -7.27
C GLN A 89 13.40 21.74 -5.96
N PHE A 90 12.34 21.33 -5.27
CA PHE A 90 11.97 21.90 -3.98
C PHE A 90 12.86 21.32 -2.87
N PRO A 91 13.62 22.14 -2.13
CA PRO A 91 14.60 21.68 -1.14
C PRO A 91 13.92 21.21 0.16
N MET A 92 13.24 20.07 0.12
CA MET A 92 12.63 19.45 1.31
C MET A 92 13.58 18.43 1.95
N ARG A 93 13.62 18.43 3.29
CA ARG A 93 14.31 17.39 4.06
C ARG A 93 13.42 16.16 4.24
N ALA A 94 14.01 15.01 4.54
CA ALA A 94 13.25 13.79 4.83
C ALA A 94 12.18 14.02 5.91
N CYS A 95 12.53 14.68 7.02
CA CYS A 95 11.58 15.00 8.09
C CYS A 95 10.43 15.91 7.63
N ASP A 96 10.67 16.84 6.69
CA ASP A 96 9.63 17.72 6.18
C ASP A 96 8.61 16.94 5.32
N VAL A 97 9.09 15.95 4.54
CA VAL A 97 8.22 15.04 3.78
C VAL A 97 7.36 14.19 4.72
N VAL A 98 7.94 13.62 5.78
CA VAL A 98 7.19 12.81 6.76
C VAL A 98 6.18 13.67 7.51
N LEU A 99 6.51 14.94 7.81
CA LEU A 99 5.63 15.88 8.49
C LEU A 99 4.34 16.17 7.69
N MET A 100 4.36 16.02 6.36
CA MET A 100 3.16 16.12 5.54
C MET A 100 2.10 15.07 5.91
N GLY A 101 2.49 13.90 6.45
CA GLY A 101 1.57 12.90 6.97
C GLY A 101 0.72 13.42 8.15
N ARG A 102 1.16 14.48 8.82
CA ARG A 102 0.45 15.12 9.95
C ARG A 102 -0.50 16.24 9.54
N LEU A 103 -0.50 16.69 8.28
CA LEU A 103 -1.32 17.84 7.83
C LEU A 103 -2.81 17.71 8.13
N ARG A 104 -3.34 16.48 8.12
CA ARG A 104 -4.75 16.19 8.40
C ARG A 104 -5.12 16.31 9.87
N ASN A 105 -4.15 16.29 10.77
CA ASN A 105 -4.36 16.37 12.22
C ASN A 105 -4.21 17.79 12.76
N THR A 106 -3.65 18.70 11.96
CA THR A 106 -3.52 20.12 12.34
C THR A 106 -4.75 20.89 11.90
N LYS A 107 -5.55 21.34 12.86
CA LYS A 107 -6.47 22.45 12.64
C LYS A 107 -5.61 23.69 12.50
N LEU A 108 -5.59 24.35 11.33
CA LEU A 108 -4.92 25.64 11.03
C LEU A 108 -3.94 26.11 12.13
N GLY A 109 -2.62 25.94 11.88
CA GLY A 109 -1.59 26.36 12.82
C GLY A 109 -0.26 25.65 12.60
N PRO A 110 0.81 26.08 13.28
CA PRO A 110 2.11 25.44 13.19
C PRO A 110 2.08 24.02 13.79
N PHE A 111 2.90 23.12 13.23
CA PHE A 111 3.08 21.78 13.78
C PHE A 111 3.55 21.83 15.24
N ARG A 112 2.89 21.02 16.07
CA ARG A 112 3.18 20.92 17.50
C ARG A 112 4.41 20.05 17.76
N ARG A 113 4.95 20.10 19.00
CA ARG A 113 6.03 19.22 19.42
C ARG A 113 5.63 17.74 19.30
N ALA A 114 4.38 17.40 19.60
CA ALA A 114 3.85 16.05 19.42
C ALA A 114 3.97 15.55 17.97
N ASP A 115 3.64 16.40 16.97
CA ASP A 115 3.77 16.03 15.55
C ASP A 115 5.21 15.72 15.17
N ARG A 116 6.16 16.50 15.68
CA ARG A 116 7.60 16.29 15.44
C ARG A 116 8.09 15.00 16.11
N ASN A 117 7.58 14.65 17.30
CA ASN A 117 7.91 13.40 17.95
C ASN A 117 7.37 12.20 17.16
N THR A 118 6.14 12.27 16.64
CA THR A 118 5.57 11.24 15.76
C THR A 118 6.40 11.08 14.48
N VAL A 119 6.84 12.19 13.88
CA VAL A 119 7.73 12.17 12.70
C VAL A 119 9.06 11.50 13.01
N ALA A 120 9.67 11.82 14.16
CA ALA A 120 10.93 11.20 14.57
C ALA A 120 10.77 9.69 14.79
N ALA A 121 9.70 9.27 15.46
CA ALA A 121 9.37 7.84 15.67
C ALA A 121 9.13 7.11 14.34
N ALA A 122 8.39 7.71 13.41
CA ALA A 122 8.15 7.13 12.10
C ALA A 122 9.43 6.99 11.25
N LEU A 123 10.35 7.96 11.33
CA LEU A 123 11.66 7.88 10.67
C LEU A 123 12.56 6.82 11.30
N ASP A 124 12.54 6.69 12.61
CA ASP A 124 13.29 5.66 13.34
C ASP A 124 12.79 4.26 12.97
N GLU A 125 11.49 4.07 12.94
CA GLU A 125 10.84 2.80 12.59
C GLU A 125 11.23 2.27 11.20
N VAL A 126 11.47 3.16 10.23
CA VAL A 126 11.92 2.79 8.88
C VAL A 126 13.45 2.84 8.73
N GLY A 127 14.21 3.06 9.82
CA GLY A 127 15.68 3.14 9.79
C GLY A 127 16.23 4.39 9.10
N MET A 128 15.53 5.53 9.20
CA MET A 128 15.90 6.78 8.53
C MET A 128 16.16 7.94 9.51
N ALA A 129 16.32 7.66 10.82
CA ALA A 129 16.52 8.67 11.86
C ALA A 129 17.75 9.57 11.59
N ASP A 130 18.90 8.97 11.24
CA ASP A 130 20.16 9.68 10.97
C ASP A 130 20.09 10.56 9.70
N LEU A 131 19.18 10.24 8.78
CA LEU A 131 18.98 10.94 7.52
C LEU A 131 17.82 11.95 7.57
N ALA A 132 17.20 12.16 8.74
CA ALA A 132 16.03 13.02 8.92
C ALA A 132 16.20 14.44 8.35
N LYS A 133 17.40 15.02 8.46
CA LYS A 133 17.71 16.37 7.98
C LYS A 133 18.29 16.42 6.56
N ARG A 134 18.54 15.25 5.93
CA ARG A 134 19.06 15.17 4.57
C ARG A 134 18.01 15.60 3.56
N SER A 135 18.44 16.27 2.47
CA SER A 135 17.54 16.60 1.37
C SER A 135 16.92 15.32 0.78
N PHE A 136 15.61 15.33 0.58
CA PHE A 136 14.88 14.21 0.01
C PHE A 136 15.40 13.85 -1.40
N SER A 137 15.77 14.86 -2.20
CA SER A 137 16.35 14.65 -3.53
C SER A 137 17.72 13.96 -3.50
N ALA A 138 18.48 14.09 -2.40
CA ALA A 138 19.79 13.47 -2.23
C ALA A 138 19.76 12.05 -1.66
N LEU A 139 18.56 11.49 -1.40
CA LEU A 139 18.37 10.13 -0.94
C LEU A 139 18.40 9.14 -2.11
N SER A 140 18.87 7.90 -1.85
CA SER A 140 18.74 6.79 -2.81
C SER A 140 17.28 6.41 -3.04
N GLY A 141 16.98 5.60 -4.07
CA GLY A 141 15.64 5.11 -4.36
C GLY A 141 14.99 4.42 -3.14
N GLY A 142 15.67 3.45 -2.54
CA GLY A 142 15.19 2.74 -1.36
C GLY A 142 15.02 3.65 -0.13
N GLN A 143 15.94 4.60 0.08
CA GLN A 143 15.81 5.59 1.15
C GLN A 143 14.58 6.51 0.95
N ARG A 144 14.30 6.92 -0.29
CA ARG A 144 13.08 7.69 -0.59
C ARG A 144 11.82 6.88 -0.30
N GLN A 145 11.79 5.59 -0.69
CA GLN A 145 10.65 4.71 -0.40
C GLN A 145 10.42 4.59 1.12
N ARG A 146 11.48 4.36 1.91
CA ARG A 146 11.39 4.33 3.38
C ARG A 146 10.83 5.63 3.95
N VAL A 147 11.25 6.80 3.45
CA VAL A 147 10.71 8.10 3.88
C VAL A 147 9.23 8.25 3.50
N LEU A 148 8.80 7.75 2.34
CA LEU A 148 7.40 7.77 1.93
C LEU A 148 6.53 6.83 2.79
N ILE A 149 7.07 5.67 3.19
CA ILE A 149 6.42 4.79 4.17
C ILE A 149 6.32 5.49 5.52
N ALA A 150 7.41 6.14 6.01
CA ALA A 150 7.37 6.93 7.24
C ALA A 150 6.30 8.03 7.19
N ARG A 151 6.13 8.70 6.04
CA ARG A 151 5.05 9.67 5.83
C ARG A 151 3.67 9.04 6.00
N ALA A 152 3.47 7.83 5.49
CA ALA A 152 2.23 7.09 5.64
C ALA A 152 2.02 6.63 7.10
N LEU A 153 3.08 6.24 7.81
CA LEU A 153 3.04 5.87 9.23
C LEU A 153 2.79 7.08 10.15
N ALA A 154 3.23 8.27 9.76
CA ALA A 154 3.07 9.48 10.57
C ALA A 154 1.60 9.86 10.82
N CYS A 155 0.62 9.34 10.07
CA CYS A 155 -0.80 9.52 10.40
C CYS A 155 -1.30 8.55 11.47
N GLU A 156 -0.43 7.67 12.03
CA GLU A 156 -0.76 6.65 13.03
C GLU A 156 -1.89 5.73 12.54
N PRO A 157 -1.69 5.05 11.39
CA PRO A 157 -2.74 4.29 10.72
C PRO A 157 -3.03 2.96 11.40
N GLU A 158 -4.18 2.36 11.08
CA GLU A 158 -4.50 0.95 11.33
C GLU A 158 -4.36 0.10 10.06
N ILE A 159 -4.43 0.74 8.90
CA ILE A 159 -4.26 0.13 7.58
C ILE A 159 -3.18 0.89 6.83
N LEU A 160 -2.20 0.19 6.28
CA LEU A 160 -1.16 0.73 5.41
C LEU A 160 -1.38 0.26 3.98
N LEU A 161 -1.69 1.19 3.08
CA LEU A 161 -1.84 0.95 1.64
C LEU A 161 -0.57 1.40 0.91
N LEU A 162 0.04 0.50 0.15
CA LEU A 162 1.28 0.74 -0.58
C LEU A 162 1.10 0.38 -2.05
N ASP A 163 1.30 1.35 -2.93
CA ASP A 163 1.22 1.15 -4.38
C ASP A 163 2.62 0.99 -4.96
N GLU A 164 3.03 -0.25 -5.24
CA GLU A 164 4.33 -0.66 -5.77
C GLU A 164 5.55 -0.16 -4.95
N PRO A 165 5.64 -0.47 -3.63
CA PRO A 165 6.68 0.08 -2.75
C PRO A 165 8.09 -0.41 -3.07
N THR A 166 8.24 -1.53 -3.78
CA THR A 166 9.53 -2.15 -4.13
C THR A 166 9.91 -1.98 -5.59
N ALA A 167 9.10 -1.26 -6.38
CA ALA A 167 9.37 -1.07 -7.80
C ALA A 167 10.72 -0.36 -8.03
N ASN A 168 11.53 -0.90 -8.96
CA ASN A 168 12.84 -0.37 -9.34
C ASN A 168 13.88 -0.31 -8.20
N LEU A 169 13.76 -1.15 -7.18
CA LEU A 169 14.78 -1.33 -6.15
C LEU A 169 15.69 -2.52 -6.51
N ASP A 170 16.94 -2.44 -6.07
CA ASP A 170 17.87 -3.57 -6.14
C ASP A 170 17.38 -4.73 -5.24
N PRO A 171 17.67 -6.00 -5.57
CA PRO A 171 17.18 -7.16 -4.83
C PRO A 171 17.46 -7.11 -3.31
N LEU A 172 18.66 -6.70 -2.91
CA LEU A 172 19.02 -6.58 -1.48
C LEU A 172 18.16 -5.53 -0.77
N VAL A 173 17.90 -4.39 -1.43
CA VAL A 173 17.05 -3.32 -0.88
C VAL A 173 15.58 -3.75 -0.84
N GLN A 174 15.16 -4.61 -1.80
CA GLN A 174 13.82 -5.22 -1.78
C GLN A 174 13.65 -6.13 -0.57
N ASP A 175 14.61 -7.00 -0.27
CA ASP A 175 14.55 -7.91 0.88
C ASP A 175 14.46 -7.13 2.19
N GLU A 176 15.29 -6.08 2.38
CA GLU A 176 15.20 -5.21 3.54
C GLU A 176 13.85 -4.49 3.66
N MET A 177 13.25 -4.12 2.54
CA MET A 177 11.93 -3.49 2.50
C MET A 177 10.84 -4.49 2.90
N ASN A 178 10.95 -5.72 2.43
CA ASN A 178 10.05 -6.81 2.74
C ASN A 178 10.06 -7.14 4.23
N ASP A 179 11.24 -7.20 4.84
CA ASP A 179 11.40 -7.37 6.28
C ASP A 179 10.78 -6.22 7.07
N LEU A 180 10.94 -4.98 6.60
CA LEU A 180 10.28 -3.82 7.22
C LEU A 180 8.76 -3.97 7.16
N LEU A 181 8.20 -4.30 6.00
CA LEU A 181 6.75 -4.45 5.82
C LEU A 181 6.19 -5.59 6.67
N ASN A 182 6.92 -6.69 6.81
CA ASN A 182 6.54 -7.81 7.67
C ASN A 182 6.49 -7.40 9.15
N ARG A 183 7.50 -6.68 9.65
CA ARG A 183 7.48 -6.12 11.01
C ARG A 183 6.29 -5.16 11.23
N LEU A 184 5.99 -4.31 10.24
CA LEU A 184 4.83 -3.41 10.32
C LEU A 184 3.51 -4.18 10.36
N ASN A 185 3.42 -5.34 9.69
CA ASN A 185 2.23 -6.18 9.68
C ASN A 185 1.92 -6.81 11.06
N GLU A 186 2.88 -6.92 11.97
CA GLU A 186 2.62 -7.42 13.32
C GLU A 186 1.55 -6.61 14.08
N ARG A 187 1.34 -5.34 13.68
CA ARG A 187 0.39 -4.41 14.33
C ARG A 187 -0.54 -3.67 13.35
N LEU A 188 -0.26 -3.73 12.06
CA LEU A 188 -1.04 -3.05 11.02
C LEU A 188 -1.59 -4.07 10.02
N THR A 189 -2.73 -3.75 9.44
CA THR A 189 -3.14 -4.40 8.20
C THR A 189 -2.32 -3.79 7.07
N VAL A 190 -1.52 -4.59 6.37
CA VAL A 190 -0.70 -4.15 5.23
C VAL A 190 -1.32 -4.62 3.94
N ILE A 191 -1.57 -3.69 3.03
CA ILE A 191 -2.09 -3.96 1.69
C ILE A 191 -1.13 -3.33 0.69
N LEU A 192 -0.52 -4.13 -0.14
CA LEU A 192 0.38 -3.65 -1.16
C LEU A 192 -0.06 -4.08 -2.55
N VAL A 193 0.19 -3.24 -3.54
CA VAL A 193 0.16 -3.63 -4.95
C VAL A 193 1.56 -4.05 -5.34
N SER A 194 1.71 -5.23 -5.92
CA SER A 194 3.00 -5.71 -6.42
C SER A 194 2.81 -6.51 -7.70
N HIS A 195 3.85 -6.50 -8.53
CA HIS A 195 4.01 -7.38 -9.69
C HIS A 195 4.97 -8.54 -9.38
N ASP A 196 5.61 -8.53 -8.20
CA ASP A 196 6.57 -9.55 -7.79
C ASP A 196 5.87 -10.73 -7.12
N VAL A 197 5.75 -11.80 -7.88
CA VAL A 197 5.10 -13.04 -7.45
C VAL A 197 5.94 -13.83 -6.45
N GLY A 198 7.27 -13.71 -6.52
CA GLY A 198 8.20 -14.39 -5.59
C GLY A 198 8.03 -13.87 -4.16
N PHE A 199 7.88 -12.57 -4.00
CA PHE A 199 7.58 -11.94 -2.73
C PHE A 199 6.22 -12.39 -2.16
N VAL A 200 5.20 -12.47 -3.01
CA VAL A 200 3.84 -12.88 -2.61
C VAL A 200 3.85 -14.24 -1.91
N ALA A 201 4.60 -15.20 -2.44
CA ALA A 201 4.63 -16.57 -1.92
C ALA A 201 5.28 -16.68 -0.52
N GLN A 202 6.16 -15.76 -0.14
CA GLN A 202 6.94 -15.85 1.10
C GLN A 202 6.34 -15.11 2.29
N TYR A 203 5.71 -13.94 2.08
CA TYR A 203 5.34 -13.02 3.17
C TYR A 203 3.82 -12.75 3.24
N VAL A 204 3.09 -12.99 2.18
CA VAL A 204 1.69 -12.59 2.05
C VAL A 204 0.76 -13.70 2.54
N LYS A 205 -0.30 -13.34 3.27
CA LYS A 205 -1.35 -14.28 3.72
C LYS A 205 -2.49 -14.38 2.72
N THR A 206 -2.85 -13.25 2.11
CA THR A 206 -4.01 -13.14 1.21
C THR A 206 -3.62 -12.46 -0.10
N VAL A 207 -3.97 -13.06 -1.22
CA VAL A 207 -3.76 -12.51 -2.56
C VAL A 207 -5.10 -12.10 -3.16
N VAL A 208 -5.19 -10.84 -3.58
CA VAL A 208 -6.35 -10.26 -4.26
C VAL A 208 -6.00 -10.04 -5.72
N CYS A 209 -6.52 -10.89 -6.58
CA CYS A 209 -6.30 -10.85 -8.00
C CYS A 209 -7.32 -9.93 -8.67
N VAL A 210 -6.86 -8.85 -9.31
CA VAL A 210 -7.71 -7.80 -9.90
C VAL A 210 -7.52 -7.75 -11.41
N ASN A 211 -8.58 -8.09 -12.15
CA ASN A 211 -8.68 -7.92 -13.60
C ASN A 211 -10.14 -7.71 -13.98
N ARG A 212 -10.63 -6.48 -13.88
CA ARG A 212 -12.03 -6.04 -13.92
C ARG A 212 -12.88 -6.68 -12.81
N THR A 213 -12.78 -7.96 -12.59
CA THR A 213 -13.34 -8.70 -11.46
C THR A 213 -12.27 -8.92 -10.40
N VAL A 214 -12.66 -9.46 -9.25
CA VAL A 214 -11.73 -9.77 -8.16
C VAL A 214 -11.90 -11.22 -7.74
N ALA A 215 -10.76 -11.94 -7.64
CA ALA A 215 -10.68 -13.25 -6.98
C ALA A 215 -9.74 -13.13 -5.77
N VAL A 216 -10.13 -13.75 -4.66
CA VAL A 216 -9.33 -13.76 -3.41
C VAL A 216 -8.84 -15.17 -3.15
N HIS A 217 -7.55 -15.30 -2.92
CA HIS A 217 -6.86 -16.56 -2.66
C HIS A 217 -6.05 -16.47 -1.37
N THR A 218 -5.88 -17.60 -0.67
CA THR A 218 -4.81 -17.71 0.33
C THR A 218 -3.48 -17.87 -0.40
N ALA A 219 -2.38 -17.35 0.16
CA ALA A 219 -1.06 -17.45 -0.49
C ALA A 219 -0.66 -18.89 -0.80
N GLU A 220 -1.06 -19.86 0.05
CA GLU A 220 -0.82 -21.30 -0.16
C GLU A 220 -1.54 -21.86 -1.39
N SER A 221 -2.67 -21.28 -1.80
CA SER A 221 -3.46 -21.69 -2.96
C SER A 221 -3.03 -21.03 -4.27
N VAL A 222 -2.13 -20.05 -4.21
CA VAL A 222 -1.61 -19.34 -5.40
C VAL A 222 -0.52 -20.19 -6.04
N THR A 223 -0.89 -21.01 -7.00
CA THR A 223 0.05 -21.77 -7.82
C THR A 223 0.56 -20.94 -8.99
N GLY A 224 1.74 -21.30 -9.55
CA GLY A 224 2.25 -20.65 -10.76
C GLY A 224 1.25 -20.66 -11.93
N ASP A 225 0.34 -21.61 -11.97
CA ASP A 225 -0.70 -21.72 -13.00
C ASP A 225 -1.84 -20.72 -12.77
N SER A 226 -2.26 -20.50 -11.51
CA SER A 226 -3.25 -19.46 -11.17
C SER A 226 -2.78 -18.07 -11.54
N ILE A 227 -1.48 -17.82 -11.43
CA ILE A 227 -0.87 -16.55 -11.81
C ILE A 227 -0.78 -16.43 -13.33
N ARG A 228 -0.45 -17.51 -14.04
CA ARG A 228 -0.44 -17.51 -15.51
C ARG A 228 -1.82 -17.24 -16.10
N GLU A 229 -2.87 -17.77 -15.53
CA GLU A 229 -4.26 -17.51 -15.96
C GLU A 229 -4.64 -16.04 -15.78
N LEU A 230 -4.14 -15.38 -14.72
CA LEU A 230 -4.42 -13.96 -14.41
C LEU A 230 -3.64 -12.97 -15.29
N TYR A 231 -2.40 -13.29 -15.63
CA TYR A 231 -1.52 -12.39 -16.38
C TYR A 231 -1.50 -12.67 -17.89
N GLY A 232 -2.13 -13.77 -18.38
CA GLY A 232 -1.89 -14.23 -19.75
C GLY A 232 -0.46 -14.79 -19.90
N HIS A 233 -0.08 -15.22 -21.09
CA HIS A 233 1.09 -16.07 -21.35
C HIS A 233 2.50 -15.47 -21.06
N ASP A 234 2.66 -14.30 -20.42
CA ASP A 234 3.95 -13.58 -20.35
C ASP A 234 4.58 -13.41 -18.95
N VAL A 235 4.28 -14.27 -17.98
CA VAL A 235 4.96 -14.21 -16.67
C VAL A 235 6.11 -15.20 -16.61
N ARG A 236 7.36 -14.72 -16.61
CA ARG A 236 8.54 -15.51 -16.28
C ARG A 236 8.67 -15.63 -14.77
N LEU A 237 8.41 -16.83 -14.24
CA LEU A 237 8.78 -17.20 -12.87
C LEU A 237 10.30 -17.30 -12.79
N VAL A 238 10.96 -16.35 -12.12
CA VAL A 238 12.35 -16.46 -11.74
C VAL A 238 12.41 -17.32 -10.47
N GLN A 239 12.66 -18.61 -10.61
CA GLN A 239 12.95 -19.47 -9.48
C GLN A 239 14.37 -19.17 -8.99
N HIS A 240 14.51 -18.43 -7.90
CA HIS A 240 15.75 -18.40 -7.14
C HIS A 240 15.90 -19.71 -6.37
N ARG A 241 16.63 -20.67 -6.93
CA ARG A 241 17.14 -21.83 -6.19
C ARG A 241 18.21 -21.32 -5.22
N HIS A 242 17.88 -21.25 -3.94
CA HIS A 242 18.90 -21.22 -2.90
C HIS A 242 19.56 -22.62 -2.86
N SER A 243 20.79 -22.71 -3.37
CA SER A 243 21.69 -23.84 -3.10
C SER A 243 22.22 -23.66 -1.69
N HIS A 244 22.06 -24.67 -0.87
CA HIS A 244 22.69 -24.82 0.44
C HIS A 244 24.20 -24.91 0.34
#